data_b3b47ca135a240ce329b795249b57e18
#
_entry.id   b3b47ca135a240ce329b795249b57e18
#
_cell.length_a   1.000
_cell.length_b   1.000
_cell.length_c   1.000
_cell.angle_alpha   90.00
_cell.angle_beta   90.00
_cell.angle_gamma   90.00
#
_symmetry.space_group_name_H-M   'P 1'
#
loop_
_entity.id
_entity.type
_entity.pdbx_description
1 polymer ?
#
loop_
_entity_poly.entity_id
_entity_poly.type
_entity_poly.pdbx_seq_one_letter_code
_entity_poly.pdbx_strand_id
1 'polypeptide(L)'
;GFLKVLKGSRMHVMAEQYGIVYRRKAPYEVLKTDWMSYADILKLKGVEEMVEVYYNSHQFDLSVTYLMHFYQEPFDFFEDLAEFYEATGFGKVQHGRMQRYDILLRFVQQRHLGAESRVYPCQECETAADVQAESGAENSKLDKLAARESEVSEILKFTMLYDLYARENLKSRPEWAQEILYRPFCEDFYRDETLTRQYLPSYSGCTPRQMKRMTHMEGFVMDIAETAKAGYRIGGPEALLFDYKERDPLTYAAKIVKVSIKS
;
A
#
# COMPACT_ATOMS: atom_id res chain seq x y z
N GLY A 1 -19.22 -9.57 -1.88
CA GLY A 1 -19.74 -10.50 -0.87
C GLY A 1 -20.13 -11.83 -1.47
N PHE A 2 -20.02 -12.89 -0.67
CA PHE A 2 -20.30 -14.27 -1.11
C PHE A 2 -21.78 -14.52 -1.30
N LEU A 3 -22.09 -15.41 -2.24
CA LEU A 3 -23.45 -15.82 -2.58
C LEU A 3 -24.14 -16.50 -1.38
N LYS A 4 -25.40 -16.11 -1.14
CA LYS A 4 -26.24 -16.64 -0.07
C LYS A 4 -27.50 -17.27 -0.66
N VAL A 5 -27.82 -18.49 -0.23
CA VAL A 5 -29.01 -19.23 -0.68
C VAL A 5 -30.15 -18.99 0.30
N LEU A 6 -30.96 -17.97 0.04
CA LEU A 6 -32.11 -17.66 0.91
C LEU A 6 -33.27 -18.65 0.67
N LYS A 7 -33.90 -19.10 1.74
CA LYS A 7 -35.05 -20.00 1.66
C LYS A 7 -36.18 -19.39 0.81
N GLY A 8 -36.73 -20.18 -0.10
CA GLY A 8 -37.78 -19.74 -1.02
C GLY A 8 -37.30 -18.95 -2.24
N SER A 9 -36.01 -18.61 -2.33
CA SER A 9 -35.45 -17.99 -3.55
C SER A 9 -35.37 -19.00 -4.70
N ARG A 10 -35.30 -18.50 -5.93
CA ARG A 10 -35.06 -19.33 -7.13
C ARG A 10 -33.78 -20.16 -6.98
N MET A 11 -32.73 -19.57 -6.39
CA MET A 11 -31.47 -20.28 -6.14
C MET A 11 -31.61 -21.43 -5.15
N HIS A 12 -32.48 -21.29 -4.13
CA HIS A 12 -32.79 -22.38 -3.21
C HIS A 12 -33.47 -23.55 -3.93
N VAL A 13 -34.38 -23.25 -4.84
CA VAL A 13 -35.09 -24.30 -5.64
C VAL A 13 -34.14 -24.99 -6.61
N MET A 14 -33.21 -24.24 -7.20
CA MET A 14 -32.28 -24.76 -8.21
C MET A 14 -30.94 -25.25 -7.62
N ALA A 15 -30.77 -25.22 -6.33
CA ALA A 15 -29.49 -25.52 -5.67
C ALA A 15 -28.96 -26.92 -6.04
N GLU A 16 -29.82 -27.93 -6.05
CA GLU A 16 -29.47 -29.29 -6.42
C GLU A 16 -29.04 -29.39 -7.88
N GLN A 17 -29.71 -28.69 -8.80
CA GLN A 17 -29.40 -28.69 -10.22
C GLN A 17 -27.98 -28.14 -10.53
N TYR A 18 -27.47 -27.22 -9.72
CA TYR A 18 -26.16 -26.59 -9.89
C TYR A 18 -25.13 -27.10 -8.86
N GLY A 19 -25.39 -28.22 -8.22
CA GLY A 19 -24.50 -28.79 -7.19
C GLY A 19 -24.18 -27.84 -6.06
N ILE A 20 -25.08 -26.85 -5.75
CA ILE A 20 -24.84 -25.83 -4.74
C ILE A 20 -25.02 -26.45 -3.36
N VAL A 21 -23.93 -26.53 -2.61
CA VAL A 21 -23.92 -26.85 -1.18
C VAL A 21 -23.78 -25.55 -0.39
N TYR A 22 -24.63 -25.34 0.57
CA TYR A 22 -24.66 -24.11 1.37
C TYR A 22 -24.96 -24.39 2.84
N ARG A 23 -24.65 -23.44 3.74
CA ARG A 23 -24.97 -23.51 5.16
C ARG A 23 -26.47 -23.49 5.37
N ARG A 24 -27.01 -24.47 6.10
CA ARG A 24 -28.44 -24.53 6.43
C ARG A 24 -28.89 -23.49 7.46
N LYS A 25 -27.93 -22.87 8.18
CA LYS A 25 -28.14 -21.79 9.16
C LYS A 25 -27.66 -20.47 8.57
N ALA A 26 -28.22 -19.34 9.01
CA ALA A 26 -27.74 -18.02 8.64
C ALA A 26 -26.21 -17.91 8.81
N PRO A 27 -25.53 -17.29 7.88
CA PRO A 27 -26.00 -16.45 6.76
C PRO A 27 -26.34 -17.20 5.46
N TYR A 28 -26.52 -18.52 5.47
CA TYR A 28 -26.90 -19.35 4.29
C TYR A 28 -25.88 -19.29 3.15
N GLU A 29 -24.66 -19.18 3.47
CA GLU A 29 -23.55 -18.97 2.55
C GLU A 29 -23.26 -20.23 1.73
N VAL A 30 -22.95 -20.05 0.43
CA VAL A 30 -22.52 -21.13 -0.43
C VAL A 30 -21.15 -21.65 0.01
N LEU A 31 -21.02 -22.97 0.07
CA LEU A 31 -19.78 -23.67 0.44
C LEU A 31 -19.07 -24.27 -0.78
N LYS A 32 -19.83 -24.73 -1.78
CA LYS A 32 -19.30 -25.20 -3.08
C LYS A 32 -20.40 -25.17 -4.13
N THR A 33 -19.99 -25.25 -5.39
CA THR A 33 -20.85 -25.46 -6.55
C THR A 33 -20.21 -26.52 -7.45
N ASP A 34 -20.84 -26.88 -8.58
CA ASP A 34 -20.24 -27.77 -9.56
C ASP A 34 -19.00 -27.15 -10.23
N TRP A 35 -18.84 -25.81 -10.21
CA TRP A 35 -17.73 -25.07 -10.81
C TRP A 35 -16.65 -24.65 -9.82
N MET A 36 -16.97 -24.63 -8.53
CA MET A 36 -16.07 -24.14 -7.46
C MET A 36 -16.07 -25.09 -6.28
N SER A 37 -14.90 -25.57 -5.93
CA SER A 37 -14.71 -26.40 -4.74
C SER A 37 -14.84 -25.59 -3.45
N TYR A 38 -14.92 -26.26 -2.31
CA TYR A 38 -14.88 -25.60 -1.00
C TYR A 38 -13.54 -24.90 -0.76
N ALA A 39 -12.45 -25.48 -1.25
CA ALA A 39 -11.13 -24.86 -1.14
C ALA A 39 -11.05 -23.54 -1.94
N ASP A 40 -11.63 -23.50 -3.16
CA ASP A 40 -11.70 -22.26 -3.95
C ASP A 40 -12.49 -21.18 -3.24
N ILE A 41 -13.62 -21.55 -2.61
CA ILE A 41 -14.42 -20.58 -1.83
C ILE A 41 -13.64 -20.05 -0.62
N LEU A 42 -12.87 -20.89 0.07
CA LEU A 42 -12.02 -20.43 1.19
C LEU A 42 -10.91 -19.49 0.70
N LYS A 43 -10.25 -19.83 -0.42
CA LYS A 43 -9.23 -19.00 -1.05
C LYS A 43 -9.79 -17.62 -1.39
N LEU A 44 -10.93 -17.58 -2.08
CA LEU A 44 -11.60 -16.32 -2.43
C LEU A 44 -12.02 -15.49 -1.22
N LYS A 45 -12.37 -16.12 -0.10
CA LYS A 45 -12.63 -15.40 1.15
C LYS A 45 -11.40 -14.72 1.72
N GLY A 46 -10.26 -15.39 1.65
CA GLY A 46 -9.00 -14.78 2.03
C GLY A 46 -8.66 -13.57 1.16
N VAL A 47 -8.84 -13.70 -0.16
CA VAL A 47 -8.66 -12.59 -1.11
C VAL A 47 -9.61 -11.43 -0.81
N GLU A 48 -10.92 -11.71 -0.60
CA GLU A 48 -11.91 -10.68 -0.23
C GLU A 48 -11.49 -9.92 1.03
N GLU A 49 -11.03 -10.63 2.06
CA GLU A 49 -10.56 -10.00 3.30
C GLU A 49 -9.38 -9.07 3.05
N MET A 50 -8.40 -9.48 2.25
CA MET A 50 -7.25 -8.65 1.92
C MET A 50 -7.66 -7.42 1.09
N VAL A 51 -8.58 -7.57 0.15
CA VAL A 51 -9.14 -6.45 -0.62
C VAL A 51 -9.86 -5.46 0.30
N GLU A 52 -10.69 -5.92 1.24
CA GLU A 52 -11.38 -5.04 2.20
C GLU A 52 -10.38 -4.29 3.10
N VAL A 53 -9.34 -4.98 3.57
CA VAL A 53 -8.37 -4.40 4.49
C VAL A 53 -7.41 -3.44 3.81
N TYR A 54 -6.88 -3.79 2.62
CA TYR A 54 -5.78 -3.06 2.01
C TYR A 54 -6.20 -2.17 0.85
N TYR A 55 -7.29 -2.47 0.16
CA TYR A 55 -7.78 -1.68 -0.97
C TYR A 55 -9.00 -0.83 -0.59
N ASN A 56 -10.13 -1.45 -0.22
CA ASN A 56 -11.38 -0.73 0.04
C ASN A 56 -11.32 0.21 1.26
N SER A 57 -10.40 -0.03 2.18
CA SER A 57 -10.20 0.84 3.34
C SER A 57 -9.59 2.21 2.97
N HIS A 58 -9.00 2.34 1.80
CA HIS A 58 -8.22 3.49 1.36
C HIS A 58 -7.09 3.91 2.31
N GLN A 59 -6.58 2.99 3.12
CA GLN A 59 -5.52 3.27 4.09
C GLN A 59 -4.12 2.97 3.55
N PHE A 60 -4.04 2.33 2.37
CA PHE A 60 -2.80 1.82 1.80
C PHE A 60 -2.71 2.11 0.28
N ASP A 61 -3.33 3.20 -0.18
CA ASP A 61 -3.54 3.47 -1.59
C ASP A 61 -2.23 3.49 -2.41
N LEU A 62 -1.22 4.25 -1.98
CA LEU A 62 0.06 4.27 -2.68
C LEU A 62 0.87 3.00 -2.46
N SER A 63 0.85 2.44 -1.25
CA SER A 63 1.57 1.20 -0.93
C SER A 63 1.07 0.03 -1.76
N VAL A 64 -0.24 -0.15 -1.89
CA VAL A 64 -0.85 -1.21 -2.70
C VAL A 64 -0.62 -0.95 -4.18
N THR A 65 -0.78 0.30 -4.66
CA THR A 65 -0.49 0.66 -6.05
C THR A 65 0.95 0.28 -6.40
N TYR A 66 1.91 0.60 -5.56
CA TYR A 66 3.31 0.24 -5.76
C TYR A 66 3.53 -1.28 -5.78
N LEU A 67 2.97 -2.00 -4.81
CA LEU A 67 3.17 -3.45 -4.69
C LEU A 67 2.52 -4.25 -5.82
N MET A 68 1.43 -3.78 -6.39
CA MET A 68 0.80 -4.44 -7.54
C MET A 68 1.71 -4.55 -8.77
N HIS A 69 2.73 -3.69 -8.91
CA HIS A 69 3.70 -3.80 -10.00
C HIS A 69 4.58 -5.05 -9.95
N PHE A 70 4.62 -5.77 -8.83
CA PHE A 70 5.37 -7.02 -8.68
C PHE A 70 4.55 -8.26 -9.06
N TYR A 71 3.32 -8.09 -9.53
CA TYR A 71 2.38 -9.16 -9.87
C TYR A 71 1.81 -8.96 -11.27
N GLN A 72 1.41 -10.06 -11.94
CA GLN A 72 0.80 -9.99 -13.27
C GLN A 72 -0.58 -9.37 -13.20
N GLU A 73 -1.37 -9.84 -12.24
CA GLU A 73 -2.74 -9.38 -12.05
C GLU A 73 -2.91 -8.92 -10.59
N PRO A 74 -3.77 -7.93 -10.34
CA PRO A 74 -4.09 -7.51 -8.98
C PRO A 74 -4.60 -8.65 -8.10
N PHE A 75 -5.27 -9.63 -8.68
CA PHE A 75 -5.74 -10.81 -7.97
C PHE A 75 -4.59 -11.59 -7.35
N ASP A 76 -3.49 -11.80 -8.08
CA ASP A 76 -2.33 -12.56 -7.62
C ASP A 76 -1.68 -11.92 -6.39
N PHE A 77 -1.64 -10.59 -6.35
CA PHE A 77 -1.15 -9.85 -5.18
C PHE A 77 -1.99 -10.12 -3.93
N PHE A 78 -3.32 -10.00 -4.05
CA PHE A 78 -4.20 -10.21 -2.90
C PHE A 78 -4.28 -11.69 -2.50
N GLU A 79 -4.12 -12.62 -3.45
CA GLU A 79 -4.04 -14.03 -3.19
C GLU A 79 -2.78 -14.37 -2.39
N ASP A 80 -1.61 -13.91 -2.84
CA ASP A 80 -0.33 -14.13 -2.16
C ASP A 80 -0.32 -13.50 -0.74
N LEU A 81 -0.93 -12.32 -0.60
CA LEU A 81 -1.08 -11.67 0.70
C LEU A 81 -2.01 -12.48 1.63
N ALA A 82 -3.11 -13.06 1.09
CA ALA A 82 -4.01 -13.91 1.86
C ALA A 82 -3.32 -15.21 2.31
N GLU A 83 -2.54 -15.85 1.43
CA GLU A 83 -1.73 -17.03 1.76
C GLU A 83 -0.69 -16.70 2.84
N PHE A 84 -0.06 -15.53 2.77
CA PHE A 84 0.88 -15.07 3.79
C PHE A 84 0.17 -14.89 5.15
N TYR A 85 -1.03 -14.30 5.18
CA TYR A 85 -1.83 -14.14 6.38
C TYR A 85 -2.22 -15.47 7.00
N GLU A 86 -2.58 -16.45 6.18
CA GLU A 86 -2.91 -17.81 6.64
C GLU A 86 -1.67 -18.52 7.21
N ALA A 87 -0.57 -18.53 6.46
CA ALA A 87 0.68 -19.21 6.83
C ALA A 87 1.29 -18.66 8.13
N THR A 88 1.18 -17.35 8.36
CA THR A 88 1.71 -16.69 9.57
C THR A 88 0.72 -16.66 10.73
N GLY A 89 -0.54 -17.02 10.49
CA GLY A 89 -1.61 -16.99 11.49
C GLY A 89 -2.17 -15.58 11.76
N PHE A 90 -1.76 -14.56 11.00
CA PHE A 90 -2.30 -13.21 11.15
C PHE A 90 -3.80 -13.13 10.87
N GLY A 91 -4.35 -13.97 9.98
CA GLY A 91 -5.80 -14.03 9.71
C GLY A 91 -6.67 -14.47 10.90
N LYS A 92 -6.07 -14.97 12.00
CA LYS A 92 -6.79 -15.43 13.19
C LYS A 92 -7.09 -14.34 14.22
N VAL A 93 -6.49 -13.16 14.05
CA VAL A 93 -6.56 -12.03 15.00
C VAL A 93 -6.85 -10.74 14.27
N GLN A 94 -7.69 -9.90 14.86
CA GLN A 94 -7.88 -8.55 14.32
C GLN A 94 -6.65 -7.69 14.60
N HIS A 95 -6.17 -6.99 13.58
CA HIS A 95 -5.02 -6.10 13.65
C HIS A 95 -5.45 -4.65 13.59
N GLY A 96 -4.83 -3.82 14.43
CA GLY A 96 -4.93 -2.37 14.31
C GLY A 96 -4.20 -1.87 13.05
N ARG A 97 -4.53 -0.64 12.62
CA ARG A 97 -3.94 -0.06 11.40
C ARG A 97 -2.42 -0.08 11.40
N MET A 98 -1.77 0.33 12.48
CA MET A 98 -0.30 0.34 12.56
C MET A 98 0.31 -1.04 12.38
N GLN A 99 -0.27 -2.06 13.02
CA GLN A 99 0.17 -3.44 12.84
C GLN A 99 0.04 -3.94 11.40
N ARG A 100 -0.96 -3.46 10.65
CA ARG A 100 -1.13 -3.83 9.23
C ARG A 100 0.00 -3.29 8.36
N TYR A 101 0.57 -2.13 8.67
CA TYR A 101 1.79 -1.64 8.00
C TYR A 101 3.00 -2.52 8.34
N ASP A 102 3.15 -2.92 9.59
CA ASP A 102 4.22 -3.86 10.00
C ASP A 102 4.09 -5.21 9.30
N ILE A 103 2.87 -5.72 9.17
CA ILE A 103 2.57 -6.98 8.47
C ILE A 103 2.90 -6.85 6.98
N LEU A 104 2.52 -5.75 6.32
CA LEU A 104 2.81 -5.50 4.92
C LEU A 104 4.32 -5.44 4.65
N LEU A 105 5.08 -4.79 5.53
CA LEU A 105 6.54 -4.75 5.44
C LEU A 105 7.16 -6.15 5.59
N ARG A 106 6.67 -6.96 6.54
CA ARG A 106 7.10 -8.36 6.72
C ARG A 106 6.75 -9.22 5.51
N PHE A 107 5.58 -9.02 4.93
CA PHE A 107 5.16 -9.71 3.71
C PHE A 107 6.17 -9.47 2.58
N VAL A 108 6.52 -8.22 2.28
CA VAL A 108 7.50 -7.87 1.24
C VAL A 108 8.86 -8.49 1.51
N GLN A 109 9.33 -8.47 2.76
CA GLN A 109 10.60 -9.06 3.16
C GLN A 109 10.60 -10.59 3.01
N GLN A 110 9.55 -11.28 3.45
CA GLN A 110 9.46 -12.75 3.38
C GLN A 110 9.21 -13.29 1.96
N ARG A 111 8.58 -12.49 1.11
CA ARG A 111 8.37 -12.84 -0.31
C ARG A 111 9.53 -12.45 -1.19
N HIS A 112 10.58 -11.82 -0.63
CA HIS A 112 11.74 -11.33 -1.38
C HIS A 112 11.37 -10.55 -2.63
N LEU A 113 10.34 -9.66 -2.51
CA LEU A 113 9.86 -8.90 -3.64
C LEU A 113 10.97 -8.01 -4.19
N GLY A 114 11.21 -8.14 -5.49
CA GLY A 114 12.33 -7.50 -6.17
C GLY A 114 13.52 -8.42 -6.45
N ALA A 115 13.69 -9.54 -5.73
CA ALA A 115 14.78 -10.49 -5.97
C ALA A 115 14.49 -11.44 -7.16
N GLU A 116 13.27 -11.93 -7.27
CA GLU A 116 12.87 -12.79 -8.37
C GLU A 116 12.19 -11.99 -9.49
N SER A 117 12.45 -12.41 -10.74
CA SER A 117 11.93 -11.78 -11.97
C SER A 117 10.43 -12.00 -12.19
N ARG A 118 9.59 -11.76 -11.17
CA ARG A 118 8.16 -11.60 -11.37
C ARG A 118 7.81 -10.17 -11.86
N VAL A 119 8.81 -9.30 -11.90
CA VAL A 119 8.67 -7.97 -12.48
C VAL A 119 8.67 -8.10 -13.98
N TYR A 120 7.62 -7.66 -14.64
CA TYR A 120 7.64 -7.39 -16.07
C TYR A 120 8.84 -6.52 -16.38
N PRO A 121 9.66 -6.87 -17.39
CA PRO A 121 10.70 -5.98 -17.83
C PRO A 121 10.01 -4.69 -18.26
N CYS A 122 10.35 -3.59 -17.61
CA CYS A 122 10.14 -2.28 -18.20
C CYS A 122 10.85 -2.32 -19.55
N GLN A 123 10.10 -2.19 -20.65
CA GLN A 123 10.64 -2.27 -22.02
C GLN A 123 11.75 -1.24 -22.28
N GLU A 124 12.01 -0.32 -21.36
CA GLU A 124 13.05 0.70 -21.45
C GLU A 124 14.34 0.34 -20.67
N CYS A 125 14.38 -0.76 -19.89
CA CYS A 125 15.57 -1.20 -19.16
C CYS A 125 16.42 -2.24 -19.90
N GLU A 126 16.04 -2.66 -21.10
CA GLU A 126 16.87 -3.52 -21.97
C GLU A 126 17.81 -2.66 -22.84
N THR A 127 18.70 -1.91 -22.23
CA THR A 127 19.86 -1.36 -22.94
C THR A 127 21.14 -1.98 -22.39
N ALA A 128 21.65 -2.91 -23.20
CA ALA A 128 23.07 -3.23 -23.34
C ALA A 128 23.86 -3.61 -22.08
N ALA A 129 23.69 -4.87 -21.61
CA ALA A 129 24.77 -5.55 -20.89
C ALA A 129 24.59 -7.07 -20.82
N ASP A 130 24.15 -7.72 -21.87
CA ASP A 130 24.25 -9.16 -21.99
C ASP A 130 25.14 -9.51 -23.17
N VAL A 131 26.42 -9.69 -22.89
CA VAL A 131 27.28 -10.72 -23.47
C VAL A 131 28.63 -10.66 -22.74
N GLN A 132 29.02 -11.80 -22.15
CA GLN A 132 30.32 -12.14 -21.59
C GLN A 132 30.52 -11.84 -20.09
N ALA A 133 30.30 -12.85 -19.25
CA ALA A 133 31.03 -12.98 -17.99
C ALA A 133 31.06 -14.44 -17.51
N GLU A 134 32.20 -15.01 -17.52
CA GLU A 134 32.52 -16.26 -16.83
C GLU A 134 32.95 -15.98 -15.39
N SER A 135 32.57 -16.89 -14.48
CA SER A 135 33.16 -17.20 -13.15
C SER A 135 33.25 -16.14 -12.02
N GLY A 136 32.75 -14.92 -12.19
CA GLY A 136 32.53 -13.97 -11.08
C GLY A 136 31.05 -13.61 -10.86
N ALA A 137 30.16 -14.26 -11.59
CA ALA A 137 28.79 -13.79 -11.81
C ALA A 137 27.79 -14.05 -10.66
N GLU A 138 28.02 -15.07 -9.82
CA GLU A 138 27.04 -15.42 -8.77
C GLU A 138 27.02 -14.40 -7.62
N ASN A 139 28.16 -13.96 -7.13
CA ASN A 139 28.24 -12.95 -6.08
C ASN A 139 27.68 -11.59 -6.58
N SER A 140 28.03 -11.21 -7.82
CA SER A 140 27.52 -9.98 -8.45
C SER A 140 25.99 -10.02 -8.67
N LYS A 141 25.44 -11.19 -8.95
CA LYS A 141 23.99 -11.38 -9.10
C LYS A 141 23.27 -11.31 -7.75
N LEU A 142 23.80 -11.94 -6.72
CA LEU A 142 23.28 -11.86 -5.35
C LEU A 142 23.31 -10.42 -4.81
N ASP A 143 24.41 -9.70 -5.04
CA ASP A 143 24.52 -8.30 -4.62
C ASP A 143 23.48 -7.40 -5.31
N LYS A 144 23.23 -7.61 -6.61
CA LYS A 144 22.20 -6.89 -7.37
C LYS A 144 20.78 -7.20 -6.87
N LEU A 145 20.50 -8.47 -6.55
CA LEU A 145 19.22 -8.88 -6.00
C LEU A 145 18.98 -8.26 -4.62
N ALA A 146 19.96 -8.31 -3.73
CA ALA A 146 19.88 -7.71 -2.41
C ALA A 146 19.68 -6.18 -2.47
N ALA A 147 20.38 -5.52 -3.41
CA ALA A 147 20.20 -4.07 -3.64
C ALA A 147 18.77 -3.75 -4.09
N ARG A 148 18.19 -4.56 -4.97
CA ARG A 148 16.83 -4.39 -5.47
C ARG A 148 15.78 -4.64 -4.37
N GLU A 149 15.91 -5.68 -3.57
CA GLU A 149 15.04 -5.92 -2.40
C GLU A 149 15.10 -4.74 -1.41
N SER A 150 16.30 -4.21 -1.18
CA SER A 150 16.50 -3.04 -0.33
C SER A 150 15.79 -1.81 -0.89
N GLU A 151 15.88 -1.56 -2.19
CA GLU A 151 15.18 -0.45 -2.88
C GLU A 151 13.65 -0.62 -2.79
N VAL A 152 13.13 -1.82 -3.04
CA VAL A 152 11.70 -2.11 -2.92
C VAL A 152 11.21 -1.83 -1.50
N SER A 153 11.95 -2.28 -0.50
CA SER A 153 11.63 -2.06 0.90
C SER A 153 11.70 -0.57 1.29
N GLU A 154 12.65 0.17 0.73
CA GLU A 154 12.78 1.62 0.94
C GLU A 154 11.59 2.39 0.34
N ILE A 155 11.26 2.15 -0.93
CA ILE A 155 10.12 2.78 -1.61
C ILE A 155 8.82 2.45 -0.87
N LEU A 156 8.63 1.18 -0.46
CA LEU A 156 7.45 0.79 0.32
C LEU A 156 7.33 1.58 1.62
N LYS A 157 8.42 1.79 2.35
CA LYS A 157 8.38 2.60 3.59
C LYS A 157 7.95 4.04 3.32
N PHE A 158 8.38 4.63 2.21
CA PHE A 158 7.94 5.97 1.83
C PHE A 158 6.47 6.00 1.41
N THR A 159 5.98 5.04 0.63
CA THR A 159 4.56 4.97 0.27
C THR A 159 3.67 4.75 1.49
N MET A 160 4.08 3.86 2.41
CA MET A 160 3.40 3.65 3.69
C MET A 160 3.36 4.92 4.54
N LEU A 161 4.44 5.68 4.56
CA LEU A 161 4.50 6.93 5.30
C LEU A 161 3.57 7.99 4.71
N TYR A 162 3.51 8.08 3.37
CA TYR A 162 2.52 8.91 2.67
C TYR A 162 1.09 8.51 3.05
N ASP A 163 0.75 7.22 2.94
CA ASP A 163 -0.59 6.71 3.24
C ASP A 163 -1.00 6.99 4.68
N LEU A 164 -0.07 6.85 5.63
CA LEU A 164 -0.30 7.19 7.03
C LEU A 164 -0.64 8.67 7.22
N TYR A 165 0.20 9.57 6.69
CA TYR A 165 -0.03 11.01 6.85
C TYR A 165 -1.19 11.52 5.98
N ALA A 166 -1.54 10.84 4.89
CA ALA A 166 -2.78 11.13 4.17
C ALA A 166 -4.03 10.94 5.06
N ARG A 167 -3.94 10.12 6.10
CA ARG A 167 -5.07 9.83 7.01
C ARG A 167 -5.09 10.65 8.28
N GLU A 168 -3.95 10.79 8.95
CA GLU A 168 -3.91 11.49 10.23
C GLU A 168 -2.55 12.09 10.55
N ASN A 169 -2.58 13.14 11.37
CA ASN A 169 -1.37 13.69 11.98
C ASN A 169 -0.94 12.79 13.14
N LEU A 170 0.06 11.95 12.92
CA LEU A 170 0.55 11.01 13.93
C LEU A 170 1.19 11.72 15.11
N LYS A 171 0.94 11.21 16.32
CA LYS A 171 1.61 11.70 17.55
C LYS A 171 3.05 11.21 17.65
N SER A 172 3.33 10.02 17.14
CA SER A 172 4.65 9.41 17.10
C SER A 172 4.90 8.78 15.74
N ARG A 173 6.13 8.90 15.26
CA ARG A 173 6.58 8.31 14.01
C ARG A 173 6.74 6.79 14.19
N PRO A 174 6.35 5.95 13.21
CA PRO A 174 6.59 4.51 13.26
C PRO A 174 8.08 4.18 13.33
N GLU A 175 8.45 3.09 13.99
CA GLU A 175 9.85 2.66 14.12
C GLU A 175 10.52 2.32 12.78
N TRP A 176 9.75 1.77 11.83
CA TRP A 176 10.24 1.46 10.49
C TRP A 176 10.39 2.70 9.58
N ALA A 177 9.81 3.82 9.96
CA ALA A 177 9.90 5.04 9.16
C ALA A 177 11.28 5.69 9.33
N GLN A 178 11.85 6.08 8.20
CA GLN A 178 13.13 6.81 8.18
C GLN A 178 13.02 8.14 8.91
N GLU A 179 14.15 8.76 9.23
CA GLU A 179 14.14 10.12 9.79
C GLU A 179 13.48 11.13 8.84
N ILE A 180 12.94 12.21 9.40
CA ILE A 180 12.30 13.26 8.62
C ILE A 180 13.36 13.89 7.71
N LEU A 181 13.19 13.69 6.41
CA LEU A 181 14.02 14.33 5.40
C LEU A 181 13.72 15.83 5.36
N TYR A 182 14.76 16.62 5.09
CA TYR A 182 14.62 18.08 5.06
C TYR A 182 13.99 18.67 6.33
N ARG A 183 14.27 18.08 7.49
CA ARG A 183 13.75 18.52 8.80
C ARG A 183 13.85 20.03 9.02
N PRO A 184 14.99 20.70 8.77
CA PRO A 184 15.09 22.15 8.94
C PRO A 184 14.06 22.90 8.09
N PHE A 185 13.91 22.52 6.83
CA PHE A 185 12.92 23.13 5.93
C PHE A 185 11.50 22.89 6.44
N CYS A 186 11.16 21.67 6.85
CA CYS A 186 9.83 21.34 7.38
C CYS A 186 9.51 22.09 8.69
N GLU A 187 10.51 22.34 9.52
CA GLU A 187 10.34 23.11 10.78
C GLU A 187 10.20 24.61 10.52
N ASP A 188 11.01 25.15 9.60
CA ASP A 188 11.05 26.58 9.28
C ASP A 188 9.87 27.02 8.41
N PHE A 189 9.28 26.12 7.62
CA PHE A 189 8.09 26.38 6.82
C PHE A 189 6.99 27.11 7.61
N TYR A 190 6.70 26.65 8.83
CA TYR A 190 5.63 27.21 9.64
C TYR A 190 5.99 28.57 10.27
N ARG A 191 7.26 29.00 10.20
CA ARG A 191 7.73 30.32 10.65
C ARG A 191 7.81 31.31 9.49
N ASP A 192 7.86 30.82 8.27
CA ASP A 192 7.89 31.66 7.06
C ASP A 192 6.48 32.11 6.70
N GLU A 193 6.18 33.39 6.96
CA GLU A 193 4.86 33.97 6.67
C GLU A 193 4.54 33.96 5.16
N THR A 194 5.54 34.04 4.28
CA THR A 194 5.33 34.01 2.83
C THR A 194 4.86 32.63 2.39
N LEU A 195 5.54 31.58 2.85
CA LEU A 195 5.17 30.21 2.55
C LEU A 195 3.81 29.84 3.18
N THR A 196 3.59 30.19 4.43
CA THR A 196 2.31 29.88 5.08
C THR A 196 1.14 30.64 4.45
N ARG A 197 1.29 31.88 4.02
CA ARG A 197 0.26 32.61 3.25
C ARG A 197 -0.01 31.97 1.90
N GLN A 198 1.03 31.47 1.23
CA GLN A 198 0.90 30.84 -0.09
C GLN A 198 0.20 29.48 -0.01
N TYR A 199 0.62 28.61 0.92
CA TYR A 199 0.19 27.21 0.98
C TYR A 199 -0.92 26.93 1.99
N LEU A 200 -1.08 27.82 3.01
CA LEU A 200 -2.07 27.70 4.09
C LEU A 200 -2.90 28.99 4.27
N PRO A 201 -3.52 29.54 3.21
CA PRO A 201 -4.25 30.81 3.31
C PRO A 201 -5.43 30.75 4.29
N SER A 202 -6.05 29.59 4.47
CA SER A 202 -7.16 29.37 5.41
C SER A 202 -6.75 29.37 6.90
N TYR A 203 -5.44 29.47 7.18
CA TYR A 203 -4.86 29.51 8.53
C TYR A 203 -4.38 30.91 8.92
N SER A 204 -4.84 31.97 8.24
CA SER A 204 -4.51 33.34 8.57
C SER A 204 -4.82 33.64 10.05
N GLY A 205 -3.84 34.17 10.78
CA GLY A 205 -3.96 34.43 12.22
C GLY A 205 -3.66 33.21 13.13
N CYS A 206 -3.37 32.03 12.58
CA CYS A 206 -2.93 30.90 13.38
C CYS A 206 -1.43 31.01 13.71
N THR A 207 -1.07 30.60 14.92
CA THR A 207 0.33 30.44 15.30
C THR A 207 0.94 29.20 14.64
N PRO A 208 2.29 29.13 14.47
CA PRO A 208 2.97 27.92 13.98
C PRO A 208 2.57 26.65 14.71
N ARG A 209 2.36 26.72 16.03
CA ARG A 209 1.94 25.57 16.84
C ARG A 209 0.51 25.13 16.51
N GLN A 210 -0.39 26.05 16.22
CA GLN A 210 -1.76 25.74 15.80
C GLN A 210 -1.78 25.12 14.42
N MET A 211 -1.00 25.66 13.47
CA MET A 211 -0.87 25.10 12.14
C MET A 211 -0.33 23.67 12.19
N LYS A 212 0.76 23.39 12.92
CA LYS A 212 1.33 22.04 13.10
C LYS A 212 0.38 21.00 13.72
N ARG A 213 -0.66 21.44 14.44
CA ARG A 213 -1.69 20.53 14.97
C ARG A 213 -2.67 20.05 13.88
N MET A 214 -2.89 20.87 12.87
CA MET A 214 -3.89 20.67 11.83
C MET A 214 -3.28 20.28 10.49
N THR A 215 -1.96 20.30 10.39
CA THR A 215 -1.21 19.97 9.19
C THR A 215 0.03 19.16 9.54
N HIS A 216 0.56 18.44 8.56
CA HIS A 216 1.86 17.77 8.65
C HIS A 216 2.67 18.06 7.40
N MET A 217 3.98 18.24 7.54
CA MET A 217 4.88 18.33 6.41
C MET A 217 5.88 17.18 6.44
N GLU A 218 5.99 16.46 5.34
CA GLU A 218 6.90 15.33 5.16
C GLU A 218 7.76 15.52 3.91
N GLY A 219 9.04 15.14 4.01
CA GLY A 219 9.98 15.17 2.91
C GLY A 219 10.22 13.78 2.32
N PHE A 220 10.32 13.71 0.99
CA PHE A 220 10.58 12.49 0.24
C PHE A 220 11.79 12.69 -0.67
N VAL A 221 12.53 11.63 -0.97
CA VAL A 221 13.71 11.66 -1.87
C VAL A 221 13.33 11.49 -3.34
N MET A 222 12.06 11.36 -3.64
CA MET A 222 11.48 11.09 -4.95
C MET A 222 10.10 11.71 -5.06
N ASP A 223 9.53 11.79 -6.25
CA ASP A 223 8.10 12.03 -6.44
C ASP A 223 7.34 10.76 -6.05
N ILE A 224 6.82 10.73 -4.82
CA ILE A 224 6.29 9.50 -4.22
C ILE A 224 5.04 8.99 -4.93
N ALA A 225 4.18 9.89 -5.40
CA ALA A 225 2.95 9.51 -6.09
C ALA A 225 3.25 8.92 -7.48
N GLU A 226 4.14 9.56 -8.24
CA GLU A 226 4.53 9.05 -9.56
C GLU A 226 5.40 7.79 -9.45
N THR A 227 6.26 7.68 -8.43
CA THR A 227 7.01 6.46 -8.12
C THR A 227 6.08 5.27 -7.85
N ALA A 228 5.04 5.46 -7.03
CA ALA A 228 4.08 4.39 -6.74
C ALA A 228 3.32 3.94 -7.99
N LYS A 229 2.93 4.88 -8.86
CA LYS A 229 2.23 4.58 -10.12
C LYS A 229 3.12 3.88 -11.14
N ALA A 230 4.39 4.20 -11.19
CA ALA A 230 5.33 3.64 -12.15
C ALA A 230 5.94 2.29 -11.70
N GLY A 231 5.98 2.03 -10.39
CA GLY A 231 6.62 0.84 -9.82
C GLY A 231 8.14 0.96 -9.66
N TYR A 232 8.73 2.12 -9.95
CA TYR A 232 10.15 2.41 -9.79
C TYR A 232 10.36 3.89 -9.44
N ARG A 233 11.54 4.23 -8.91
CA ARG A 233 11.86 5.59 -8.46
C ARG A 233 11.79 6.60 -9.60
N ILE A 234 10.97 7.65 -9.43
CA ILE A 234 10.81 8.76 -10.35
C ILE A 234 11.06 10.10 -9.65
N GLY A 235 11.61 11.04 -10.39
CA GLY A 235 11.77 12.41 -9.96
C GLY A 235 12.85 12.61 -8.90
N GLY A 236 12.86 13.82 -8.34
CA GLY A 236 13.77 14.23 -7.28
C GLY A 236 13.06 14.52 -5.97
N PRO A 237 13.78 15.11 -5.03
CA PRO A 237 13.25 15.41 -3.70
C PRO A 237 12.00 16.30 -3.75
N GLU A 238 11.04 15.99 -2.90
CA GLU A 238 9.83 16.79 -2.70
C GLU A 238 9.46 16.92 -1.22
N ALA A 239 8.72 17.97 -0.90
CA ALA A 239 8.05 18.11 0.39
C ALA A 239 6.54 18.18 0.17
N LEU A 240 5.80 17.38 0.93
CA LEU A 240 4.34 17.34 0.88
C LEU A 240 3.75 17.89 2.17
N LEU A 241 2.77 18.77 2.00
CA LEU A 241 1.98 19.34 3.09
C LEU A 241 0.62 18.65 3.13
N PHE A 242 0.31 18.00 4.22
CA PHE A 242 -0.95 17.34 4.50
C PHE A 242 -1.83 18.25 5.35
N ASP A 243 -2.97 18.68 4.82
CA ASP A 243 -3.93 19.55 5.52
C ASP A 243 -5.16 18.73 5.95
N TYR A 244 -5.31 18.56 7.26
CA TYR A 244 -6.40 17.76 7.85
C TYR A 244 -7.70 18.55 8.06
N LYS A 245 -7.69 19.86 7.82
CA LYS A 245 -8.90 20.68 7.87
C LYS A 245 -9.77 20.48 6.63
N GLU A 246 -9.12 20.25 5.49
CA GLU A 246 -9.77 19.95 4.23
C GLU A 246 -9.53 18.46 3.88
N ARG A 247 -10.61 17.67 3.82
CA ARG A 247 -10.54 16.25 3.55
C ARG A 247 -11.36 15.89 2.33
N ASP A 248 -10.87 14.90 1.59
CA ASP A 248 -11.64 14.28 0.51
C ASP A 248 -12.91 13.63 1.09
N PRO A 249 -14.11 13.92 0.55
CA PRO A 249 -15.37 13.42 1.12
C PRO A 249 -15.57 11.91 0.93
N LEU A 250 -14.89 11.27 -0.03
CA LEU A 250 -15.02 9.85 -0.33
C LEU A 250 -13.96 9.04 0.41
N THR A 251 -12.71 9.41 0.25
CA THR A 251 -11.58 8.67 0.81
C THR A 251 -11.22 9.11 2.22
N TYR A 252 -11.68 10.28 2.65
CA TYR A 252 -11.34 10.92 3.92
C TYR A 252 -9.85 11.27 4.07
N ALA A 253 -9.11 11.27 2.95
CA ALA A 253 -7.71 11.68 2.91
C ALA A 253 -7.57 13.19 3.15
N ALA A 254 -6.46 13.61 3.75
CA ALA A 254 -6.09 15.01 3.89
C ALA A 254 -5.90 15.63 2.51
N LYS A 255 -6.12 16.93 2.38
CA LYS A 255 -5.66 17.66 1.20
C LYS A 255 -4.13 17.70 1.18
N ILE A 256 -3.55 17.28 0.08
CA ILE A 256 -2.10 17.16 -0.06
C ILE A 256 -1.61 18.19 -1.09
N VAL A 257 -0.59 18.95 -0.72
CA VAL A 257 -0.01 20.00 -1.56
C VAL A 257 1.49 19.83 -1.62
N LYS A 258 2.04 19.83 -2.82
CA LYS A 258 3.49 19.81 -3.06
C LYS A 258 4.07 21.20 -2.79
N VAL A 259 5.06 21.25 -1.91
CA VAL A 259 5.76 22.48 -1.53
C VAL A 259 7.15 22.48 -2.14
N SER A 260 7.51 23.54 -2.84
CA SER A 260 8.84 23.66 -3.45
C SER A 260 9.91 23.80 -2.37
N ILE A 261 10.84 22.86 -2.34
CA ILE A 261 12.04 22.95 -1.50
C ILE A 261 12.94 23.99 -2.12
N LYS A 262 13.12 25.15 -1.47
CA LYS A 262 14.12 26.11 -1.88
C LYS A 262 15.49 25.55 -1.51
N SER A 263 16.31 25.30 -2.52
CA SER A 263 17.74 24.92 -2.40
C SER A 263 18.54 26.03 -1.74
#